data_f1276d444b7f9b27ac042cbcd5d739bd
#
_entry.id   f1276d444b7f9b27ac042cbcd5d739bd
#
_cell.length_a   1.000
_cell.length_b   1.000
_cell.length_c   1.000
_cell.angle_alpha   90.00
_cell.angle_beta   90.00
_cell.angle_gamma   90.00
#
_symmetry.space_group_name_H-M   'P 1'
#
loop_
_entity.id
_entity.type
_entity.pdbx_description
1 polymer ?
#
loop_
_entity_poly.entity_id
_entity_poly.type
_entity_poly.pdbx_seq_one_letter_code
_entity_poly.pdbx_strand_id
1 'polypeptide(L)'
;MSENKRIDLHTHSLFSDGELLPSELVRRADVIGHDAIAITDHVDASNIEVASKIAEAVNDIRDNWDITVIPGVEITHVPIEVIDKLANKARSFGAEIIVVHGETIVEPVRPGTNRMSAECPEVDIIGHPGLITEEEVQIAVDNDVSLEISARGGHCLGNGHVAKLGLEYGANLVLDTDTHAPGDLINYELAERIAKGAEIPEEEVPKVLKDNPRKILKKHGII
;
A
#
# COMPACT_ATOMS: atom_id res chain seq x y z
N MET A 1 7.04 17.57 19.21
CA MET A 1 6.54 16.89 18.00
C MET A 1 7.47 15.73 17.74
N SER A 2 6.99 14.49 17.70
CA SER A 2 7.88 13.32 17.52
C SER A 2 8.55 13.40 16.15
N GLU A 3 9.88 13.26 16.11
CA GLU A 3 10.64 13.19 14.84
C GLU A 3 10.28 11.94 14.02
N ASN A 4 9.59 10.98 14.61
CA ASN A 4 9.27 9.68 14.04
C ASN A 4 7.82 9.66 13.53
N LYS A 5 7.63 10.15 12.30
CA LYS A 5 6.38 10.01 11.55
C LYS A 5 6.55 8.95 10.45
N ARG A 6 5.49 8.22 10.14
CA ARG A 6 5.45 7.22 9.06
C ARG A 6 4.47 7.60 7.96
N ILE A 7 4.59 6.93 6.85
CA ILE A 7 3.64 6.99 5.73
C ILE A 7 2.96 5.64 5.64
N ASP A 8 1.65 5.63 5.37
CA ASP A 8 0.82 4.44 5.17
C ASP A 8 0.10 4.55 3.84
N LEU A 9 0.43 3.69 2.90
CA LEU A 9 -0.10 3.76 1.53
C LEU A 9 -1.14 2.69 1.21
N HIS A 10 -1.60 1.92 2.23
CA HIS A 10 -2.57 0.86 2.06
C HIS A 10 -3.57 0.83 3.22
N THR A 11 -4.73 1.44 3.01
CA THR A 11 -5.82 1.51 4.00
C THR A 11 -7.19 1.51 3.33
N HIS A 12 -8.21 1.02 4.04
CA HIS A 12 -9.58 0.83 3.56
C HIS A 12 -10.58 1.66 4.35
N SER A 13 -11.59 2.13 3.66
CA SER A 13 -12.69 2.91 4.21
C SER A 13 -14.05 2.23 3.98
N LEU A 14 -15.14 2.91 4.34
CA LEU A 14 -16.50 2.46 4.02
C LEU A 14 -16.83 2.40 2.51
N PHE A 15 -15.91 2.81 1.63
CA PHE A 15 -16.10 2.65 0.19
C PHE A 15 -15.90 1.20 -0.27
N SER A 16 -15.24 0.37 0.55
CA SER A 16 -15.17 -1.09 0.38
C SER A 16 -15.66 -1.80 1.65
N ASP A 17 -14.76 -2.31 2.45
CA ASP A 17 -15.03 -3.13 3.62
C ASP A 17 -14.36 -2.64 4.91
N GLY A 18 -13.78 -1.43 4.87
CA GLY A 18 -13.31 -0.75 6.07
C GLY A 18 -14.47 -0.22 6.93
N GLU A 19 -14.22 -0.04 8.22
CA GLU A 19 -15.21 0.43 9.19
C GLU A 19 -15.34 1.95 9.29
N LEU A 20 -14.36 2.71 8.74
CA LEU A 20 -14.24 4.14 8.94
C LEU A 20 -14.66 4.94 7.69
N LEU A 21 -15.32 6.07 7.92
CA LEU A 21 -15.42 7.09 6.89
C LEU A 21 -14.02 7.65 6.52
N PRO A 22 -13.77 8.09 5.28
CA PRO A 22 -12.49 8.67 4.87
C PRO A 22 -11.96 9.74 5.84
N SER A 23 -12.78 10.71 6.23
CA SER A 23 -12.38 11.77 7.16
C SER A 23 -12.02 11.26 8.56
N GLU A 24 -12.71 10.21 9.05
CA GLU A 24 -12.39 9.60 10.34
C GLU A 24 -11.08 8.81 10.27
N LEU A 25 -10.86 8.06 9.20
CA LEU A 25 -9.62 7.33 8.93
C LEU A 25 -8.42 8.29 8.94
N VAL A 26 -8.51 9.39 8.16
CA VAL A 26 -7.48 10.44 8.10
C VAL A 26 -7.24 11.06 9.48
N ARG A 27 -8.31 11.41 10.21
CA ARG A 27 -8.16 12.03 11.54
C ARG A 27 -7.47 11.11 12.54
N ARG A 28 -7.75 9.81 12.49
CA ARG A 28 -7.08 8.83 13.37
C ARG A 28 -5.62 8.69 13.02
N ALA A 29 -5.26 8.61 11.73
CA ALA A 29 -3.88 8.55 11.27
C ALA A 29 -3.08 9.80 11.69
N ASP A 30 -3.67 11.00 11.55
CA ASP A 30 -3.08 12.26 11.99
C ASP A 30 -2.78 12.26 13.50
N VAL A 31 -3.74 11.81 14.33
CA VAL A 31 -3.58 11.75 15.80
C VAL A 31 -2.47 10.82 16.24
N ILE A 32 -2.27 9.69 15.56
CA ILE A 32 -1.21 8.73 15.89
C ILE A 32 0.13 9.04 15.21
N GLY A 33 0.21 10.13 14.45
CA GLY A 33 1.45 10.70 13.94
C GLY A 33 1.89 10.19 12.56
N HIS A 34 0.95 9.97 11.64
CA HIS A 34 1.29 9.75 10.25
C HIS A 34 1.65 11.06 9.53
N ASP A 35 2.61 11.01 8.60
CA ASP A 35 2.98 12.11 7.69
C ASP A 35 2.07 12.11 6.45
N ALA A 36 1.70 10.91 5.99
CA ALA A 36 0.79 10.72 4.87
C ALA A 36 -0.01 9.42 5.04
N ILE A 37 -1.20 9.40 4.43
CA ILE A 37 -2.07 8.22 4.35
C ILE A 37 -2.72 8.15 2.97
N ALA A 38 -2.73 6.98 2.34
CA ALA A 38 -3.52 6.71 1.15
C ALA A 38 -4.79 5.93 1.52
N ILE A 39 -5.90 6.30 0.90
CA ILE A 39 -7.17 5.58 0.97
C ILE A 39 -7.26 4.72 -0.28
N THR A 40 -7.14 3.40 -0.14
CA THR A 40 -6.95 2.45 -1.23
C THR A 40 -7.99 1.34 -1.20
N ASP A 41 -9.27 1.73 -1.13
CA ASP A 41 -10.39 0.79 -1.08
C ASP A 41 -10.35 -0.26 -2.20
N HIS A 42 -10.86 -1.46 -1.91
CA HIS A 42 -10.93 -2.57 -2.85
C HIS A 42 -11.74 -2.23 -4.10
N VAL A 43 -11.18 -2.51 -5.27
CA VAL A 43 -11.86 -2.34 -6.56
C VAL A 43 -11.67 -3.53 -7.49
N ASP A 44 -12.70 -3.76 -8.29
CA ASP A 44 -12.68 -4.63 -9.47
C ASP A 44 -13.43 -3.97 -10.63
N ALA A 45 -13.80 -4.73 -11.65
CA ALA A 45 -14.54 -4.19 -12.81
C ALA A 45 -15.95 -3.69 -12.46
N SER A 46 -16.53 -4.12 -11.33
CA SER A 46 -17.91 -3.78 -10.94
C SER A 46 -18.02 -2.47 -10.17
N ASN A 47 -16.93 -2.00 -9.53
CA ASN A 47 -16.95 -0.82 -8.68
C ASN A 47 -15.77 0.14 -8.91
N ILE A 48 -15.04 0.02 -10.00
CA ILE A 48 -13.83 0.83 -10.30
C ILE A 48 -14.07 2.34 -10.23
N GLU A 49 -15.31 2.81 -10.40
CA GLU A 49 -15.68 4.22 -10.24
C GLU A 49 -15.58 4.73 -8.79
N VAL A 50 -15.38 3.84 -7.80
CA VAL A 50 -15.08 4.21 -6.43
C VAL A 50 -13.81 5.09 -6.37
N ALA A 51 -12.85 4.87 -7.26
CA ALA A 51 -11.67 5.71 -7.38
C ALA A 51 -12.01 7.21 -7.53
N SER A 52 -13.02 7.56 -8.33
CA SER A 52 -13.44 8.96 -8.47
C SER A 52 -14.11 9.52 -7.22
N LYS A 53 -14.84 8.70 -6.46
CA LYS A 53 -15.46 9.12 -5.20
C LYS A 53 -14.42 9.34 -4.10
N ILE A 54 -13.39 8.48 -4.05
CA ILE A 54 -12.26 8.66 -3.14
C ILE A 54 -11.50 9.93 -3.51
N ALA A 55 -11.21 10.16 -4.80
CA ALA A 55 -10.52 11.36 -5.26
C ALA A 55 -11.30 12.64 -4.92
N GLU A 56 -12.63 12.65 -5.12
CA GLU A 56 -13.50 13.77 -4.74
C GLU A 56 -13.46 14.00 -3.22
N ALA A 57 -13.67 12.96 -2.42
CA ALA A 57 -13.64 13.05 -0.96
C ALA A 57 -12.28 13.54 -0.43
N VAL A 58 -11.17 13.05 -1.00
CA VAL A 58 -9.82 13.49 -0.63
C VAL A 58 -9.61 14.96 -1.01
N ASN A 59 -10.00 15.38 -2.21
CA ASN A 59 -9.84 16.78 -2.64
C ASN A 59 -10.58 17.77 -1.74
N ASP A 60 -11.74 17.37 -1.20
CA ASP A 60 -12.51 18.21 -0.27
C ASP A 60 -11.85 18.39 1.11
N ILE A 61 -10.98 17.47 1.52
CA ILE A 61 -10.41 17.44 2.88
C ILE A 61 -8.91 17.68 2.95
N ARG A 62 -8.13 17.41 1.88
CA ARG A 62 -6.65 17.37 1.93
C ARG A 62 -6.01 18.66 2.43
N ASP A 63 -6.57 19.81 2.12
CA ASP A 63 -6.01 21.12 2.49
C ASP A 63 -6.35 21.54 3.94
N ASN A 64 -7.12 20.74 4.67
CA ASN A 64 -7.62 21.04 6.02
C ASN A 64 -6.96 20.21 7.13
N TRP A 65 -5.96 19.41 6.79
CA TRP A 65 -5.25 18.52 7.71
C TRP A 65 -3.74 18.74 7.65
N ASP A 66 -3.06 18.47 8.77
CA ASP A 66 -1.58 18.49 8.85
C ASP A 66 -0.93 17.19 8.32
N ILE A 67 -1.71 16.32 7.71
CA ILE A 67 -1.30 15.05 7.10
C ILE A 67 -1.59 15.08 5.60
N THR A 68 -0.68 14.56 4.77
CA THR A 68 -0.93 14.40 3.33
C THR A 68 -1.92 13.27 3.11
N VAL A 69 -3.05 13.56 2.45
CA VAL A 69 -4.09 12.57 2.13
C VAL A 69 -4.05 12.26 0.64
N ILE A 70 -4.03 10.97 0.30
CA ILE A 70 -3.81 10.50 -1.07
C ILE A 70 -4.96 9.59 -1.50
N PRO A 71 -5.62 9.87 -2.66
CA PRO A 71 -6.60 8.97 -3.23
C PRO A 71 -5.90 7.80 -3.93
N GLY A 72 -6.33 6.59 -3.67
CA GLY A 72 -5.81 5.38 -4.30
C GLY A 72 -6.87 4.31 -4.46
N VAL A 73 -6.46 3.15 -4.90
CA VAL A 73 -7.27 1.94 -4.96
C VAL A 73 -6.41 0.71 -4.71
N GLU A 74 -7.01 -0.36 -4.21
CA GLU A 74 -6.45 -1.70 -4.27
C GLU A 74 -7.25 -2.55 -5.27
N ILE A 75 -6.60 -3.02 -6.34
CA ILE A 75 -7.18 -3.94 -7.32
C ILE A 75 -7.15 -5.35 -6.73
N THR A 76 -8.34 -5.93 -6.47
CA THR A 76 -8.46 -7.10 -5.61
C THR A 76 -9.11 -8.29 -6.33
N HIS A 77 -8.46 -9.47 -6.25
CA HIS A 77 -8.96 -10.77 -6.73
C HIS A 77 -9.44 -10.80 -8.19
N VAL A 78 -8.89 -9.96 -9.04
CA VAL A 78 -9.27 -9.91 -10.47
C VAL A 78 -8.52 -10.95 -11.30
N PRO A 79 -9.05 -11.34 -12.48
CA PRO A 79 -8.25 -12.06 -13.48
C PRO A 79 -7.00 -11.26 -13.86
N ILE A 80 -5.85 -11.93 -13.93
CA ILE A 80 -4.55 -11.26 -14.18
C ILE A 80 -4.54 -10.45 -15.48
N GLU A 81 -5.30 -10.90 -16.49
CA GLU A 81 -5.38 -10.28 -17.82
C GLU A 81 -6.07 -8.90 -17.83
N VAL A 82 -6.71 -8.51 -16.72
CA VAL A 82 -7.40 -7.21 -16.61
C VAL A 82 -6.74 -6.23 -15.65
N ILE A 83 -5.65 -6.63 -14.95
CA ILE A 83 -4.93 -5.77 -13.99
C ILE A 83 -4.51 -4.46 -14.64
N ASP A 84 -3.76 -4.50 -15.75
CA ASP A 84 -3.31 -3.32 -16.48
C ASP A 84 -4.48 -2.40 -16.91
N LYS A 85 -5.54 -2.98 -17.45
CA LYS A 85 -6.73 -2.22 -17.85
C LYS A 85 -7.39 -1.52 -16.65
N LEU A 86 -7.50 -2.18 -15.51
CA LEU A 86 -8.12 -1.61 -14.30
C LEU A 86 -7.22 -0.55 -13.67
N ALA A 87 -5.91 -0.77 -13.64
CA ALA A 87 -4.94 0.20 -13.16
C ALA A 87 -5.01 1.51 -13.97
N ASN A 88 -4.95 1.42 -15.30
CA ASN A 88 -5.13 2.58 -16.19
C ASN A 88 -6.48 3.28 -15.98
N LYS A 89 -7.56 2.50 -15.78
CA LYS A 89 -8.89 3.07 -15.54
C LYS A 89 -8.95 3.78 -14.17
N ALA A 90 -8.38 3.21 -13.13
CA ALA A 90 -8.29 3.83 -11.81
C ALA A 90 -7.53 5.17 -11.86
N ARG A 91 -6.38 5.23 -12.58
CA ARG A 91 -5.67 6.48 -12.83
C ARG A 91 -6.57 7.52 -13.49
N SER A 92 -7.32 7.13 -14.52
CA SER A 92 -8.24 8.04 -15.21
C SER A 92 -9.37 8.57 -14.33
N PHE A 93 -9.69 7.88 -13.24
CA PHE A 93 -10.65 8.30 -12.23
C PHE A 93 -10.02 9.05 -11.04
N GLY A 94 -8.72 9.35 -11.09
CA GLY A 94 -8.03 10.18 -10.12
C GLY A 94 -7.31 9.43 -9.00
N ALA A 95 -7.13 8.11 -9.11
CA ALA A 95 -6.26 7.39 -8.20
C ALA A 95 -4.80 7.84 -8.38
N GLU A 96 -4.19 8.30 -7.30
CA GLU A 96 -2.78 8.71 -7.24
C GLU A 96 -1.86 7.57 -6.78
N ILE A 97 -2.40 6.56 -6.10
CA ILE A 97 -1.70 5.32 -5.70
C ILE A 97 -2.50 4.10 -6.16
N ILE A 98 -1.81 3.12 -6.73
CA ILE A 98 -2.41 1.84 -7.11
C ILE A 98 -1.68 0.71 -6.41
N VAL A 99 -2.40 0.04 -5.53
CA VAL A 99 -2.03 -1.23 -4.91
C VAL A 99 -2.69 -2.36 -5.68
N VAL A 100 -2.03 -3.49 -5.82
CA VAL A 100 -2.65 -4.74 -6.25
C VAL A 100 -2.55 -5.74 -5.12
N HIS A 101 -3.67 -6.37 -4.80
CA HIS A 101 -3.77 -7.44 -3.82
C HIS A 101 -2.91 -8.64 -4.26
N GLY A 102 -1.78 -8.81 -3.60
CA GLY A 102 -0.79 -9.82 -3.94
C GLY A 102 -1.18 -11.24 -3.52
N GLU A 103 -0.32 -12.20 -3.84
CA GLU A 103 -0.55 -13.62 -3.59
C GLU A 103 -0.29 -13.99 -2.12
N THR A 104 -1.01 -13.33 -1.21
CA THR A 104 -0.97 -13.67 0.22
C THR A 104 -1.23 -15.15 0.45
N ILE A 105 -0.60 -15.71 1.50
CA ILE A 105 -0.73 -17.16 1.80
C ILE A 105 -2.05 -17.55 2.45
N VAL A 106 -2.87 -16.58 2.84
CA VAL A 106 -4.11 -16.81 3.61
C VAL A 106 -5.37 -16.66 2.78
N GLU A 107 -5.26 -16.24 1.52
CA GLU A 107 -6.40 -16.04 0.62
C GLU A 107 -6.16 -16.68 -0.76
N PRO A 108 -7.25 -17.05 -1.47
CA PRO A 108 -7.14 -17.78 -2.74
C PRO A 108 -6.89 -16.83 -3.92
N VAL A 109 -5.80 -16.06 -3.88
CA VAL A 109 -5.41 -15.18 -4.98
C VAL A 109 -4.96 -16.01 -6.19
N ARG A 110 -5.29 -15.57 -7.38
CA ARG A 110 -4.90 -16.28 -8.61
C ARG A 110 -3.38 -16.24 -8.78
N PRO A 111 -2.72 -17.39 -8.97
CA PRO A 111 -1.29 -17.44 -9.28
C PRO A 111 -0.93 -16.65 -10.54
N GLY A 112 0.18 -15.91 -10.48
CA GLY A 112 0.63 -14.99 -11.52
C GLY A 112 0.19 -13.53 -11.29
N THR A 113 -0.58 -13.26 -10.22
CA THR A 113 -0.97 -11.90 -9.85
C THR A 113 0.24 -11.05 -9.49
N ASN A 114 1.17 -11.55 -8.66
CA ASN A 114 2.41 -10.84 -8.33
C ASN A 114 3.20 -10.47 -9.57
N ARG A 115 3.41 -11.43 -10.48
CA ARG A 115 4.14 -11.20 -11.73
C ARG A 115 3.49 -10.13 -12.59
N MET A 116 2.18 -10.26 -12.87
CA MET A 116 1.45 -9.29 -13.68
C MET A 116 1.46 -7.90 -13.06
N SER A 117 1.37 -7.81 -11.73
CA SER A 117 1.45 -6.54 -11.00
C SER A 117 2.85 -5.92 -11.11
N ALA A 118 3.90 -6.74 -10.99
CA ALA A 118 5.29 -6.28 -11.16
C ALA A 118 5.61 -5.81 -12.60
N GLU A 119 4.93 -6.39 -13.61
CA GLU A 119 5.07 -6.01 -15.03
C GLU A 119 4.22 -4.78 -15.41
N CYS A 120 3.24 -4.38 -14.60
CA CYS A 120 2.31 -3.29 -14.91
C CYS A 120 2.88 -1.93 -14.52
N PRO A 121 3.12 -0.99 -15.45
CA PRO A 121 3.75 0.30 -15.15
C PRO A 121 2.89 1.24 -14.30
N GLU A 122 1.58 1.00 -14.23
CA GLU A 122 0.65 1.80 -13.43
C GLU A 122 0.55 1.34 -11.97
N VAL A 123 1.10 0.17 -11.62
CA VAL A 123 1.09 -0.35 -10.26
C VAL A 123 2.24 0.26 -9.46
N ASP A 124 1.96 0.71 -8.25
CA ASP A 124 2.96 1.28 -7.34
C ASP A 124 3.42 0.28 -6.28
N ILE A 125 2.48 -0.54 -5.78
CA ILE A 125 2.73 -1.45 -4.67
C ILE A 125 2.04 -2.80 -4.94
N ILE A 126 2.78 -3.89 -4.72
CA ILE A 126 2.17 -5.20 -4.55
C ILE A 126 1.91 -5.39 -3.06
N GLY A 127 0.65 -5.33 -2.67
CA GLY A 127 0.19 -5.54 -1.29
C GLY A 127 0.46 -6.99 -0.87
N HIS A 128 0.97 -7.21 0.35
CA HIS A 128 1.18 -8.53 0.97
C HIS A 128 1.48 -9.69 -0.02
N PRO A 129 2.57 -9.63 -0.80
CA PRO A 129 2.84 -10.53 -1.93
C PRO A 129 3.13 -12.00 -1.56
N GLY A 130 3.02 -12.35 -0.28
CA GLY A 130 3.11 -13.72 0.21
C GLY A 130 4.45 -14.39 -0.08
N LEU A 131 4.43 -15.52 -0.80
CA LEU A 131 5.63 -16.26 -1.18
C LEU A 131 6.13 -15.85 -2.57
N ILE A 132 6.27 -14.56 -2.79
CA ILE A 132 6.81 -13.98 -4.03
C ILE A 132 8.12 -14.64 -4.42
N THR A 133 8.33 -14.91 -5.71
CA THR A 133 9.55 -15.54 -6.23
C THR A 133 10.67 -14.54 -6.48
N GLU A 134 11.92 -15.03 -6.55
CA GLU A 134 13.08 -14.19 -6.89
C GLU A 134 12.91 -13.50 -8.25
N GLU A 135 12.36 -14.20 -9.25
CA GLU A 135 12.09 -13.64 -10.59
C GLU A 135 11.08 -12.48 -10.51
N GLU A 136 10.00 -12.62 -9.75
CA GLU A 136 8.98 -11.58 -9.57
C GLU A 136 9.53 -10.38 -8.82
N VAL A 137 10.38 -10.58 -7.81
CA VAL A 137 11.08 -9.49 -7.11
C VAL A 137 11.98 -8.73 -8.07
N GLN A 138 12.73 -9.43 -8.94
CA GLN A 138 13.60 -8.76 -9.92
C GLN A 138 12.78 -7.95 -10.93
N ILE A 139 11.64 -8.46 -11.39
CA ILE A 139 10.73 -7.73 -12.27
C ILE A 139 10.19 -6.47 -11.57
N ALA A 140 9.81 -6.58 -10.30
CA ALA A 140 9.35 -5.43 -9.50
C ALA A 140 10.45 -4.36 -9.37
N VAL A 141 11.71 -4.77 -9.13
CA VAL A 141 12.87 -3.86 -9.09
C VAL A 141 13.06 -3.15 -10.43
N ASP A 142 13.04 -3.90 -11.54
CA ASP A 142 13.28 -3.35 -12.88
C ASP A 142 12.19 -2.35 -13.32
N ASN A 143 10.98 -2.49 -12.78
CA ASN A 143 9.81 -1.63 -13.08
C ASN A 143 9.48 -0.61 -11.97
N ASP A 144 10.32 -0.49 -10.92
CA ASP A 144 10.11 0.43 -9.79
C ASP A 144 8.76 0.22 -9.08
N VAL A 145 8.34 -1.05 -8.95
CA VAL A 145 7.17 -1.47 -8.16
C VAL A 145 7.63 -1.87 -6.77
N SER A 146 6.98 -1.33 -5.74
CA SER A 146 7.33 -1.59 -4.34
C SER A 146 6.66 -2.86 -3.81
N LEU A 147 7.30 -3.53 -2.85
CA LEU A 147 6.77 -4.71 -2.18
C LEU A 147 6.36 -4.38 -0.75
N GLU A 148 5.16 -4.76 -0.37
CA GLU A 148 4.63 -4.49 0.96
C GLU A 148 5.09 -5.51 2.00
N ILE A 149 5.50 -5.00 3.14
CA ILE A 149 5.55 -5.67 4.43
C ILE A 149 4.25 -5.28 5.15
N SER A 150 3.35 -6.22 5.32
CA SER A 150 2.03 -5.93 5.86
C SER A 150 1.97 -6.01 7.39
N ALA A 151 1.28 -5.06 8.01
CA ALA A 151 0.98 -5.13 9.45
C ALA A 151 -0.30 -5.94 9.74
N ARG A 152 -1.09 -6.29 8.72
CA ARG A 152 -2.36 -7.00 8.88
C ARG A 152 -2.19 -8.44 9.33
N GLY A 153 -3.03 -8.85 10.28
CA GLY A 153 -3.07 -10.24 10.76
C GLY A 153 -3.38 -11.23 9.63
N GLY A 154 -2.56 -12.29 9.51
CA GLY A 154 -2.63 -13.26 8.42
C GLY A 154 -1.70 -12.89 7.25
N HIS A 155 -1.83 -11.71 6.68
CA HIS A 155 -0.97 -11.24 5.58
C HIS A 155 0.50 -11.09 6.01
N CYS A 156 0.74 -10.69 7.26
CA CYS A 156 2.08 -10.56 7.84
C CYS A 156 2.89 -11.87 7.91
N LEU A 157 2.25 -13.03 7.71
CA LEU A 157 2.95 -14.33 7.77
C LEU A 157 4.01 -14.50 6.69
N GLY A 158 3.89 -13.78 5.56
CA GLY A 158 4.87 -13.76 4.47
C GLY A 158 6.01 -12.75 4.66
N ASN A 159 5.92 -11.84 5.62
CA ASN A 159 6.81 -10.68 5.74
C ASN A 159 8.30 -11.00 5.73
N GLY A 160 8.73 -12.02 6.50
CA GLY A 160 10.16 -12.39 6.54
C GLY A 160 10.68 -12.90 5.19
N HIS A 161 9.86 -13.61 4.42
CA HIS A 161 10.21 -14.04 3.06
C HIS A 161 10.34 -12.84 2.11
N VAL A 162 9.35 -11.95 2.13
CA VAL A 162 9.34 -10.73 1.31
C VAL A 162 10.51 -9.82 1.65
N ALA A 163 10.76 -9.59 2.94
CA ALA A 163 11.88 -8.78 3.42
C ALA A 163 13.23 -9.34 2.98
N LYS A 164 13.43 -10.67 3.15
CA LYS A 164 14.66 -11.33 2.74
C LYS A 164 14.95 -11.13 1.25
N LEU A 165 14.01 -11.47 0.38
CA LEU A 165 14.21 -11.35 -1.06
C LEU A 165 14.28 -9.88 -1.49
N GLY A 166 13.42 -9.01 -0.93
CA GLY A 166 13.44 -7.59 -1.25
C GLY A 166 14.78 -6.93 -0.92
N LEU A 167 15.38 -7.23 0.23
CA LEU A 167 16.70 -6.73 0.61
C LEU A 167 17.82 -7.33 -0.26
N GLU A 168 17.76 -8.63 -0.57
CA GLU A 168 18.75 -9.33 -1.37
C GLU A 168 18.81 -8.78 -2.81
N TYR A 169 17.65 -8.50 -3.42
CA TYR A 169 17.54 -8.01 -4.80
C TYR A 169 17.40 -6.49 -4.91
N GLY A 170 17.38 -5.76 -3.79
CA GLY A 170 17.33 -4.30 -3.76
C GLY A 170 15.97 -3.70 -4.10
N ALA A 171 14.87 -4.41 -3.83
CA ALA A 171 13.52 -3.91 -4.02
C ALA A 171 13.19 -2.76 -3.05
N ASN A 172 12.33 -1.84 -3.48
CA ASN A 172 11.75 -0.84 -2.60
C ASN A 172 10.71 -1.53 -1.69
N LEU A 173 11.06 -1.71 -0.42
CA LEU A 173 10.12 -2.23 0.59
C LEU A 173 9.36 -1.06 1.21
N VAL A 174 8.05 -1.21 1.40
CA VAL A 174 7.18 -0.32 2.19
C VAL A 174 6.53 -1.12 3.32
N LEU A 175 6.12 -0.46 4.41
CA LEU A 175 5.36 -1.12 5.46
C LEU A 175 4.03 -0.40 5.62
N ASP A 176 2.96 -1.08 5.29
CA ASP A 176 1.61 -0.55 5.32
C ASP A 176 0.70 -1.40 6.23
N THR A 177 -0.44 -0.85 6.60
CA THR A 177 -1.28 -1.49 7.62
C THR A 177 -2.37 -2.37 7.04
N ASP A 178 -2.80 -2.08 5.81
CA ASP A 178 -4.00 -2.72 5.27
C ASP A 178 -5.16 -2.59 6.27
N THR A 179 -5.31 -1.35 6.81
CA THR A 179 -6.27 -1.00 7.85
C THR A 179 -7.69 -1.17 7.37
N HIS A 180 -8.52 -1.92 8.10
CA HIS A 180 -9.97 -2.04 7.89
C HIS A 180 -10.76 -1.57 9.11
N ALA A 181 -10.18 -1.67 10.30
CA ALA A 181 -10.80 -1.26 11.56
C ALA A 181 -9.94 -0.21 12.28
N PRO A 182 -10.52 0.58 13.20
CA PRO A 182 -9.77 1.58 13.96
C PRO A 182 -8.53 1.06 14.69
N GLY A 183 -8.58 -0.22 15.10
CA GLY A 183 -7.48 -0.89 15.80
C GLY A 183 -6.33 -1.34 14.94
N ASP A 184 -6.47 -1.31 13.61
CA ASP A 184 -5.44 -1.74 12.66
C ASP A 184 -4.43 -0.62 12.36
N LEU A 185 -4.82 0.64 12.58
CA LEU A 185 -3.90 1.78 12.48
C LEU A 185 -2.81 1.70 13.55
N ILE A 186 -1.55 1.78 13.12
CA ILE A 186 -0.40 1.66 14.02
C ILE A 186 0.50 2.89 13.97
N ASN A 187 1.10 3.22 15.10
CA ASN A 187 2.11 4.28 15.18
C ASN A 187 3.49 3.80 14.68
N TYR A 188 4.43 4.75 14.59
CA TYR A 188 5.80 4.46 14.14
C TYR A 188 6.47 3.35 14.98
N GLU A 189 6.33 3.38 16.30
CA GLU A 189 7.00 2.43 17.21
C GLU A 189 6.55 0.98 16.97
N LEU A 190 5.25 0.76 16.72
CA LEU A 190 4.75 -0.58 16.40
C LEU A 190 5.17 -1.00 14.99
N ALA A 191 5.14 -0.09 14.01
CA ALA A 191 5.62 -0.37 12.66
C ALA A 191 7.12 -0.75 12.65
N GLU A 192 7.96 -0.04 13.42
CA GLU A 192 9.36 -0.39 13.62
C GLU A 192 9.53 -1.81 14.18
N ARG A 193 8.73 -2.18 15.18
CA ARG A 193 8.77 -3.54 15.75
C ARG A 193 8.35 -4.61 14.75
N ILE A 194 7.36 -4.33 13.89
CA ILE A 194 6.93 -5.24 12.82
C ILE A 194 8.04 -5.41 11.79
N ALA A 195 8.66 -4.31 11.36
CA ALA A 195 9.79 -4.34 10.42
C ALA A 195 10.97 -5.18 10.99
N LYS A 196 11.34 -4.95 12.25
CA LYS A 196 12.36 -5.77 12.95
C LYS A 196 11.93 -7.23 13.10
N GLY A 197 10.65 -7.49 13.32
CA GLY A 197 10.08 -8.84 13.35
C GLY A 197 10.13 -9.57 12.00
N ALA A 198 10.15 -8.84 10.91
CA ALA A 198 10.39 -9.34 9.56
C ALA A 198 11.89 -9.45 9.20
N GLU A 199 12.78 -9.31 10.19
CA GLU A 199 14.25 -9.33 10.04
C GLU A 199 14.82 -8.19 9.18
N ILE A 200 14.10 -7.07 9.03
CA ILE A 200 14.63 -5.87 8.38
C ILE A 200 15.69 -5.24 9.30
N PRO A 201 16.95 -5.02 8.81
CA PRO A 201 18.00 -4.39 9.58
C PRO A 201 17.59 -3.01 10.11
N GLU A 202 18.07 -2.65 11.31
CA GLU A 202 17.67 -1.41 11.97
C GLU A 202 17.95 -0.15 11.15
N GLU A 203 19.04 -0.15 10.38
CA GLU A 203 19.43 0.92 9.45
C GLU A 203 18.51 1.03 8.23
N GLU A 204 17.80 -0.03 7.86
CA GLU A 204 16.83 -0.05 6.74
C GLU A 204 15.41 0.36 7.18
N VAL A 205 15.07 0.24 8.46
CA VAL A 205 13.72 0.54 8.97
C VAL A 205 13.24 1.95 8.58
N PRO A 206 14.03 3.03 8.73
CA PRO A 206 13.58 4.36 8.29
C PRO A 206 13.28 4.44 6.80
N LYS A 207 14.01 3.69 5.96
CA LYS A 207 13.76 3.64 4.52
C LYS A 207 12.39 3.02 4.23
N VAL A 208 12.09 1.89 4.88
CA VAL A 208 10.84 1.16 4.70
C VAL A 208 9.62 1.96 5.19
N LEU A 209 9.75 2.64 6.32
CA LEU A 209 8.64 3.37 6.94
C LEU A 209 8.42 4.79 6.40
N LYS A 210 9.43 5.37 5.73
CA LYS A 210 9.40 6.79 5.35
C LYS A 210 10.00 7.09 3.98
N ASP A 211 11.25 6.66 3.72
CA ASP A 211 11.96 7.14 2.53
C ASP A 211 11.43 6.51 1.24
N ASN A 212 11.17 5.18 1.26
CA ASN A 212 10.63 4.47 0.10
C ASN A 212 9.19 4.90 -0.22
N PRO A 213 8.22 4.95 0.74
CA PRO A 213 6.92 5.51 0.43
C PRO A 213 6.99 6.97 -0.02
N ARG A 214 7.93 7.78 0.50
CA ARG A 214 8.17 9.14 -0.03
C ARG A 214 8.64 9.17 -1.48
N LYS A 215 9.43 8.20 -1.92
CA LYS A 215 9.83 8.10 -3.35
C LYS A 215 8.60 7.88 -4.23
N ILE A 216 7.68 7.02 -3.82
CA ILE A 216 6.42 6.79 -4.54
C ILE A 216 5.65 8.11 -4.66
N LEU A 217 5.46 8.85 -3.55
CA LEU A 217 4.74 10.11 -3.56
C LEU A 217 5.42 11.17 -4.45
N LYS A 218 6.76 11.23 -4.46
CA LYS A 218 7.53 12.13 -5.34
C LYS A 218 7.40 11.75 -6.82
N LYS A 219 7.40 10.45 -7.15
CA LYS A 219 7.20 9.95 -8.52
C LYS A 219 5.90 10.50 -9.12
N HIS A 220 4.86 10.61 -8.30
CA HIS A 220 3.54 11.13 -8.70
C HIS A 220 3.38 12.65 -8.47
N GLY A 221 4.40 13.35 -7.99
CA GLY A 221 4.34 14.81 -7.76
C GLY A 221 3.39 15.23 -6.63
N ILE A 222 3.11 14.32 -5.67
CA ILE A 222 2.21 14.54 -4.54
C ILE A 222 2.90 15.40 -3.46
N ILE A 223 4.22 15.23 -3.26
CA ILE A 223 5.05 15.97 -2.31
C ILE A 223 6.36 16.45 -2.92
#